data_ed033f3e65eec85e7693c08eb8d67085
#
_entry.id   ed033f3e65eec85e7693c08eb8d67085
#
_cell.length_a   1.000
_cell.length_b   1.000
_cell.length_c   1.000
_cell.angle_alpha   90.00
_cell.angle_beta   90.00
_cell.angle_gamma   90.00
#
_symmetry.space_group_name_H-M   'P 1'
#
loop_
_entity.id
_entity.type
_entity.pdbx_description
1 polymer ?
#
loop_
_entity_poly.entity_id
_entity_poly.type
_entity_poly.pdbx_seq_one_letter_code
_entity_poly.pdbx_strand_id
1 'polypeptide(L)'
;VARTTHTPSGRRRSSLIGSSAMIGAGALVAGFAFAPTASAVEPVTFADSVTVDGIMTHLEALQAIADANGGTRAIGTPGYELSGEYIESVLAAAGYTTERQDFTTATQAIDAFSLTTSTGAVGTPMEFTPSTPEGGVTGELIAPVDPLGCTTDAWTGLDATGKVALVSRGTCSFLEKSIAAGAAGASAILIYDNAPSDALNGTYGGQDEAAIPGVGLTQAEGQALLAALPAEATLVVDQTTTEVETFNIVTETPGGDHDNVVMLGAHLDSVPAGPGINDNGSGSATLLETAVQLAEAGGTTNAVRFAWWGAEEVGLVGSYTYVDSLTEEDAAKISTYMNFDMVASPNYVISVYDANESTYEAPVEVPAGSIATEQAFTDYFDSIDQPWIDTAFDGRSDYDGFISVGIPSSGVFTGADDVKTEEEAALFGGTAGITHDPNYHSAADNIDNINQEALGITSKAIAFVTASFAEDTSAIDAEKNPSVPEPSPTPTVTPTAAPPVEPTIAPTTEPTSTPTAAPTTAPVPSGTPSTVAPRPGGGTRPPLASTGADIGLPLGIGGLLIAGGLGGLLLATLRRRRAERS
;
A
#
# COMPACT_ATOMS: atom_id res chain seq x y z
N VAL A 1 -37.94 7.95 -62.12
CA VAL A 1 -38.25 6.98 -63.20
C VAL A 1 -37.89 5.62 -62.59
N ALA A 2 -38.83 4.94 -62.04
CA ALA A 2 -39.76 3.94 -62.47
C ALA A 2 -39.12 2.53 -62.60
N ARG A 3 -39.55 1.65 -61.69
CA ARG A 3 -40.26 0.35 -61.91
C ARG A 3 -39.46 -0.73 -62.63
N THR A 4 -39.45 -1.99 -62.22
CA THR A 4 -40.55 -2.96 -61.95
C THR A 4 -39.96 -4.29 -61.45
N THR A 5 -40.51 -4.86 -60.39
CA THR A 5 -41.19 -6.17 -60.17
C THR A 5 -40.86 -7.35 -61.06
N HIS A 6 -40.58 -8.54 -60.48
CA HIS A 6 -41.32 -9.80 -60.76
C HIS A 6 -40.92 -10.95 -59.84
N THR A 7 -41.90 -11.47 -59.10
CA THR A 7 -42.01 -12.88 -58.64
C THR A 7 -42.74 -13.67 -59.67
N PRO A 8 -42.64 -15.03 -59.83
CA PRO A 8 -43.62 -15.94 -59.26
C PRO A 8 -43.04 -17.30 -58.77
N SER A 9 -43.58 -17.85 -57.71
CA SER A 9 -44.66 -18.85 -57.57
C SER A 9 -44.43 -20.27 -58.15
N GLY A 10 -44.53 -21.26 -57.27
CA GLY A 10 -45.26 -22.46 -57.49
C GLY A 10 -44.51 -23.79 -57.45
N ARG A 11 -44.75 -24.70 -56.59
CA ARG A 11 -45.80 -25.71 -56.47
C ARG A 11 -45.38 -26.87 -55.54
N ARG A 12 -46.33 -27.23 -54.75
CA ARG A 12 -46.46 -28.46 -53.91
C ARG A 12 -46.22 -29.75 -54.70
N ARG A 13 -45.73 -30.79 -54.01
CA ARG A 13 -46.31 -32.13 -54.07
C ARG A 13 -46.08 -32.91 -52.79
N SER A 14 -47.17 -33.33 -52.22
CA SER A 14 -47.32 -34.29 -51.12
C SER A 14 -47.13 -35.71 -51.62
N SER A 15 -46.57 -36.61 -50.84
CA SER A 15 -46.98 -38.01 -50.81
C SER A 15 -46.78 -38.64 -49.43
N LEU A 16 -47.83 -39.23 -48.99
CA LEU A 16 -48.03 -40.03 -47.75
C LEU A 16 -47.46 -41.45 -47.92
N ILE A 17 -47.32 -42.08 -46.74
CA ILE A 17 -47.50 -43.50 -46.40
C ILE A 17 -46.25 -44.19 -45.85
N GLY A 18 -46.44 -44.74 -44.64
CA GLY A 18 -45.67 -45.86 -44.12
C GLY A 18 -45.49 -45.90 -42.60
N SER A 19 -46.56 -46.22 -41.88
CA SER A 19 -46.47 -46.59 -40.43
C SER A 19 -45.75 -47.92 -40.26
N SER A 20 -44.76 -48.00 -39.39
CA SER A 20 -44.35 -49.25 -38.73
C SER A 20 -43.90 -48.94 -37.31
N ALA A 21 -44.70 -49.34 -36.37
CA ALA A 21 -44.39 -49.31 -34.92
C ALA A 21 -43.36 -50.40 -34.60
N MET A 22 -42.20 -50.00 -34.08
CA MET A 22 -41.32 -50.90 -33.32
C MET A 22 -41.19 -50.35 -31.89
N ILE A 23 -41.69 -51.16 -30.95
CA ILE A 23 -41.48 -50.95 -29.52
C ILE A 23 -40.05 -51.38 -29.20
N GLY A 24 -39.17 -50.41 -29.02
CA GLY A 24 -37.83 -50.60 -28.48
C GLY A 24 -37.77 -50.12 -27.05
N ALA A 25 -37.58 -51.08 -26.13
CA ALA A 25 -37.29 -50.78 -24.73
C ALA A 25 -35.94 -50.07 -24.65
N GLY A 26 -35.93 -48.72 -24.53
CA GLY A 26 -34.75 -47.91 -24.28
C GLY A 26 -34.45 -47.91 -22.80
N ALA A 27 -33.37 -48.59 -22.41
CA ALA A 27 -32.78 -48.42 -21.09
C ALA A 27 -32.29 -46.93 -20.98
N LEU A 28 -32.90 -46.19 -20.05
CA LEU A 28 -32.34 -44.90 -19.63
C LEU A 28 -31.04 -45.19 -18.86
N VAL A 29 -29.90 -45.06 -19.53
CA VAL A 29 -28.64 -44.87 -18.86
C VAL A 29 -28.63 -43.41 -18.43
N ALA A 30 -28.95 -43.16 -17.15
CA ALA A 30 -28.63 -41.89 -16.50
C ALA A 30 -27.11 -41.78 -16.47
N GLY A 31 -26.57 -41.09 -17.44
CA GLY A 31 -25.19 -40.63 -17.39
C GLY A 31 -25.08 -39.62 -16.24
N PHE A 32 -24.62 -40.05 -15.09
CA PHE A 32 -24.04 -39.11 -14.12
C PHE A 32 -22.82 -38.52 -14.81
N ALA A 33 -22.97 -37.30 -15.32
CA ALA A 33 -21.84 -36.46 -15.59
C ALA A 33 -21.20 -36.19 -14.21
N PHE A 34 -20.11 -36.88 -13.90
CA PHE A 34 -19.22 -36.44 -12.87
C PHE A 34 -18.65 -35.11 -13.39
N ALA A 35 -19.12 -33.99 -12.86
CA ALA A 35 -18.35 -32.77 -12.93
C ALA A 35 -16.98 -33.13 -12.32
N PRO A 36 -15.85 -32.83 -13.01
CA PRO A 36 -14.57 -32.98 -12.36
C PRO A 36 -14.64 -32.16 -11.07
N THR A 37 -14.41 -32.81 -9.94
CA THR A 37 -14.13 -32.09 -8.69
C THR A 37 -12.89 -31.27 -9.01
N ALA A 38 -12.97 -29.94 -8.94
CA ALA A 38 -11.79 -29.09 -9.01
C ALA A 38 -10.77 -29.68 -8.01
N SER A 39 -9.58 -29.97 -8.48
CA SER A 39 -8.50 -30.41 -7.59
C SER A 39 -8.07 -29.17 -6.82
N ALA A 40 -7.90 -29.28 -5.51
CA ALA A 40 -7.32 -28.21 -4.71
C ALA A 40 -5.99 -27.73 -5.32
N VAL A 41 -5.77 -26.43 -5.30
CA VAL A 41 -4.51 -25.85 -5.77
C VAL A 41 -3.42 -26.19 -4.76
N GLU A 42 -2.41 -26.93 -5.22
CA GLU A 42 -1.32 -27.37 -4.32
C GLU A 42 -0.26 -26.26 -4.25
N PRO A 43 0.01 -25.65 -3.07
CA PRO A 43 0.77 -24.40 -2.95
C PRO A 43 2.19 -24.45 -3.51
N VAL A 44 2.94 -25.54 -3.29
CA VAL A 44 4.32 -25.68 -3.80
C VAL A 44 4.34 -25.75 -5.32
N THR A 45 3.44 -26.56 -5.90
CA THR A 45 3.34 -26.70 -7.37
C THR A 45 2.89 -25.37 -8.01
N PHE A 46 1.98 -24.68 -7.36
CA PHE A 46 1.50 -23.38 -7.82
C PHE A 46 2.60 -22.31 -7.77
N ALA A 47 3.37 -22.25 -6.67
CA ALA A 47 4.51 -21.36 -6.57
C ALA A 47 5.55 -21.58 -7.67
N ASP A 48 5.75 -22.83 -8.09
CA ASP A 48 6.66 -23.17 -9.19
C ASP A 48 6.09 -22.79 -10.58
N SER A 49 4.79 -22.59 -10.72
CA SER A 49 4.17 -22.14 -11.98
C SER A 49 4.33 -20.63 -12.22
N VAL A 50 4.40 -19.82 -11.17
CA VAL A 50 4.67 -18.39 -11.27
C VAL A 50 6.17 -18.18 -11.47
N THR A 51 6.56 -17.79 -12.67
CA THR A 51 7.97 -17.74 -13.07
C THR A 51 8.47 -16.33 -13.28
N VAL A 52 9.75 -16.10 -13.01
CA VAL A 52 10.42 -14.81 -13.30
C VAL A 52 10.28 -14.44 -14.79
N ASP A 53 10.44 -15.39 -15.71
CA ASP A 53 10.32 -15.14 -17.16
C ASP A 53 8.89 -14.66 -17.52
N GLY A 54 7.85 -15.22 -16.88
CA GLY A 54 6.46 -14.80 -17.06
C GLY A 54 6.27 -13.36 -16.57
N ILE A 55 6.72 -13.05 -15.36
CA ILE A 55 6.63 -11.71 -14.77
C ILE A 55 7.42 -10.69 -15.59
N MET A 56 8.66 -11.03 -16.02
CA MET A 56 9.47 -10.15 -16.87
C MET A 56 8.77 -9.81 -18.20
N THR A 57 7.98 -10.73 -18.76
CA THR A 57 7.19 -10.45 -19.96
C THR A 57 6.18 -9.33 -19.72
N HIS A 58 5.55 -9.29 -18.56
CA HIS A 58 4.63 -8.22 -18.17
C HIS A 58 5.38 -6.90 -17.89
N LEU A 59 6.51 -6.96 -17.20
CA LEU A 59 7.36 -5.78 -16.94
C LEU A 59 7.89 -5.15 -18.23
N GLU A 60 8.33 -5.96 -19.21
CA GLU A 60 8.75 -5.48 -20.52
C GLU A 60 7.61 -4.79 -21.28
N ALA A 61 6.36 -5.27 -21.13
CA ALA A 61 5.19 -4.63 -21.70
C ALA A 61 4.89 -3.28 -21.05
N LEU A 62 4.94 -3.18 -19.72
CA LEU A 62 4.76 -1.93 -18.97
C LEU A 62 5.88 -0.92 -19.31
N GLN A 63 7.13 -1.37 -19.43
CA GLN A 63 8.23 -0.52 -19.89
C GLN A 63 7.98 0.02 -21.30
N ALA A 64 7.58 -0.85 -22.23
CA ALA A 64 7.30 -0.41 -23.60
C ALA A 64 6.14 0.59 -23.69
N ILE A 65 5.13 0.45 -22.83
CA ILE A 65 4.03 1.41 -22.69
C ILE A 65 4.57 2.75 -22.20
N ALA A 66 5.37 2.77 -21.15
CA ALA A 66 5.98 3.98 -20.63
C ALA A 66 6.85 4.67 -21.69
N ASP A 67 7.73 3.93 -22.38
CA ASP A 67 8.63 4.44 -23.42
C ASP A 67 7.85 5.12 -24.56
N ALA A 68 6.72 4.55 -24.94
CA ALA A 68 5.86 5.10 -26.00
C ALA A 68 5.06 6.34 -25.56
N ASN A 69 4.95 6.59 -24.25
CA ASN A 69 4.05 7.59 -23.66
C ASN A 69 4.77 8.60 -22.73
N GLY A 70 5.96 9.02 -23.11
CA GLY A 70 6.68 10.06 -22.41
C GLY A 70 7.57 9.57 -21.26
N GLY A 71 7.74 8.26 -21.13
CA GLY A 71 8.62 7.64 -20.14
C GLY A 71 7.94 7.43 -18.77
N THR A 72 6.61 7.47 -18.70
CA THR A 72 5.87 7.37 -17.44
C THR A 72 4.57 6.58 -17.61
N ARG A 73 4.05 6.04 -16.51
CA ARG A 73 2.74 5.40 -16.35
C ARG A 73 1.89 6.13 -15.29
N ALA A 74 2.23 7.39 -15.02
CA ALA A 74 1.52 8.21 -14.04
C ALA A 74 0.05 8.39 -14.42
N ILE A 75 -0.82 8.52 -13.41
CA ILE A 75 -2.25 8.80 -13.62
C ILE A 75 -2.47 10.02 -14.50
N GLY A 76 -3.60 10.04 -15.24
CA GLY A 76 -3.91 11.12 -16.17
C GLY A 76 -3.04 11.14 -17.44
N THR A 77 -2.16 10.16 -17.64
CA THR A 77 -1.34 10.00 -18.84
C THR A 77 -1.83 8.82 -19.70
N PRO A 78 -1.55 8.82 -21.00
CA PRO A 78 -1.81 7.65 -21.82
C PRO A 78 -1.04 6.40 -21.37
N GLY A 79 0.08 6.57 -20.64
CA GLY A 79 0.85 5.46 -20.08
C GLY A 79 0.05 4.69 -19.04
N TYR A 80 -0.66 5.38 -18.16
CA TYR A 80 -1.53 4.73 -17.19
C TYR A 80 -2.70 3.99 -17.85
N GLU A 81 -3.43 4.67 -18.74
CA GLU A 81 -4.57 4.09 -19.45
C GLU A 81 -4.19 2.82 -20.20
N LEU A 82 -3.08 2.86 -20.98
CA LEU A 82 -2.60 1.71 -21.74
C LEU A 82 -2.05 0.59 -20.83
N SER A 83 -1.52 0.92 -19.66
CA SER A 83 -1.16 -0.08 -18.64
C SER A 83 -2.41 -0.81 -18.15
N GLY A 84 -3.49 -0.08 -17.88
CA GLY A 84 -4.77 -0.67 -17.52
C GLY A 84 -5.35 -1.56 -18.63
N GLU A 85 -5.37 -1.09 -19.88
CA GLU A 85 -5.82 -1.88 -21.03
C GLU A 85 -4.98 -3.17 -21.19
N TYR A 86 -3.68 -3.11 -20.92
CA TYR A 86 -2.81 -4.28 -20.96
C TYR A 86 -3.19 -5.30 -19.89
N ILE A 87 -3.33 -4.88 -18.61
CA ILE A 87 -3.77 -5.74 -17.50
C ILE A 87 -5.10 -6.41 -17.85
N GLU A 88 -6.10 -5.63 -18.25
CA GLU A 88 -7.44 -6.13 -18.61
C GLU A 88 -7.38 -7.15 -19.77
N SER A 89 -6.55 -6.89 -20.79
CA SER A 89 -6.41 -7.78 -21.93
C SER A 89 -5.83 -9.15 -21.59
N VAL A 90 -4.84 -9.17 -20.68
CA VAL A 90 -4.22 -10.41 -20.19
C VAL A 90 -5.21 -11.18 -19.31
N LEU A 91 -5.88 -10.50 -18.39
CA LEU A 91 -6.91 -11.10 -17.53
C LEU A 91 -8.08 -11.68 -18.32
N ALA A 92 -8.56 -10.95 -19.35
CA ALA A 92 -9.62 -11.44 -20.23
C ALA A 92 -9.18 -12.69 -21.01
N ALA A 93 -7.92 -12.77 -21.46
CA ALA A 93 -7.36 -13.95 -22.10
C ALA A 93 -7.27 -15.15 -21.15
N ALA A 94 -7.02 -14.92 -19.87
CA ALA A 94 -7.03 -15.92 -18.81
C ALA A 94 -8.46 -16.31 -18.33
N GLY A 95 -9.50 -15.62 -18.80
CA GLY A 95 -10.90 -15.94 -18.53
C GLY A 95 -11.53 -15.14 -17.36
N TYR A 96 -10.85 -14.14 -16.84
CA TYR A 96 -11.40 -13.22 -15.86
C TYR A 96 -12.34 -12.18 -16.50
N THR A 97 -13.20 -11.62 -15.65
CA THR A 97 -13.98 -10.42 -15.96
C THR A 97 -13.50 -9.31 -15.04
N THR A 98 -13.01 -8.25 -15.62
CA THR A 98 -12.51 -7.08 -14.89
C THR A 98 -13.60 -6.04 -14.69
N GLU A 99 -13.50 -5.29 -13.61
CA GLU A 99 -14.29 -4.10 -13.34
C GLU A 99 -13.34 -2.92 -13.13
N ARG A 100 -13.63 -1.80 -13.79
CA ARG A 100 -12.98 -0.52 -13.49
C ARG A 100 -13.82 0.22 -12.47
N GLN A 101 -13.19 0.67 -11.41
CA GLN A 101 -13.77 1.60 -10.46
C GLN A 101 -13.20 2.99 -10.76
N ASP A 102 -13.96 3.78 -11.51
CA ASP A 102 -13.57 5.14 -11.89
C ASP A 102 -13.69 6.09 -10.68
N PHE A 103 -12.73 7.00 -10.55
CA PHE A 103 -12.75 8.06 -9.55
C PHE A 103 -11.97 9.28 -10.02
N THR A 104 -12.12 10.38 -9.29
CA THR A 104 -11.43 11.63 -9.55
C THR A 104 -10.49 11.94 -8.41
N THR A 105 -9.28 12.36 -8.74
CA THR A 105 -8.28 12.84 -7.79
C THR A 105 -7.61 14.10 -8.32
N ALA A 106 -6.62 14.62 -7.61
CA ALA A 106 -5.86 15.78 -8.03
C ALA A 106 -4.37 15.42 -8.11
N THR A 107 -3.70 15.97 -9.11
CA THR A 107 -2.24 15.96 -9.18
C THR A 107 -1.72 17.38 -8.99
N GLN A 108 -0.52 17.51 -8.46
CA GLN A 108 0.15 18.78 -8.25
C GLN A 108 1.42 18.87 -9.09
N ALA A 109 1.64 20.04 -9.70
CA ALA A 109 2.90 20.40 -10.32
C ALA A 109 3.46 21.64 -9.63
N ILE A 110 4.72 21.62 -9.22
CA ILE A 110 5.43 22.78 -8.69
C ILE A 110 6.00 23.58 -9.85
N ASP A 111 5.40 24.72 -10.14
CA ASP A 111 5.81 25.61 -11.23
C ASP A 111 7.02 26.48 -10.85
N ALA A 112 7.13 26.87 -9.57
CA ALA A 112 8.27 27.58 -9.03
C ALA A 112 8.44 27.32 -7.53
N PHE A 113 9.70 27.14 -7.10
CA PHE A 113 10.04 26.99 -5.70
C PHE A 113 11.35 27.71 -5.37
N SER A 114 11.37 28.40 -4.24
CA SER A 114 12.60 28.85 -3.59
C SER A 114 12.41 29.05 -2.09
N LEU A 115 13.39 28.61 -1.32
CA LEU A 115 13.52 28.89 0.10
C LEU A 115 14.81 29.69 0.34
N THR A 116 14.69 30.83 1.00
CA THR A 116 15.85 31.64 1.41
C THR A 116 15.86 31.78 2.92
N THR A 117 16.93 31.34 3.55
CA THR A 117 17.12 31.40 5.01
C THR A 117 18.52 31.88 5.37
N SER A 118 18.72 32.29 6.61
CA SER A 118 20.04 32.72 7.11
C SER A 118 21.08 31.58 7.18
N THR A 119 20.63 30.32 7.21
CA THR A 119 21.50 29.13 7.29
C THR A 119 21.76 28.50 5.93
N GLY A 120 21.04 28.95 4.88
CA GLY A 120 21.15 28.37 3.54
C GLY A 120 20.39 27.05 3.40
N ALA A 121 19.35 26.80 4.23
CA ALA A 121 18.48 25.65 4.08
C ALA A 121 17.80 25.66 2.70
N VAL A 122 17.71 24.52 2.07
CA VAL A 122 17.18 24.36 0.72
C VAL A 122 15.72 23.88 0.79
N GLY A 123 15.46 22.83 1.56
CA GLY A 123 14.13 22.23 1.75
C GLY A 123 13.48 21.68 0.48
N THR A 124 12.34 21.03 0.66
CA THR A 124 11.50 20.47 -0.42
C THR A 124 10.05 20.93 -0.18
N PRO A 125 9.30 21.40 -1.20
CA PRO A 125 7.88 21.72 -1.04
C PRO A 125 7.12 20.49 -0.56
N MET A 126 6.20 20.67 0.40
CA MET A 126 5.24 19.61 0.74
C MET A 126 4.31 19.38 -0.45
N GLU A 127 4.00 18.14 -0.73
CA GLU A 127 2.98 17.81 -1.72
C GLU A 127 1.61 18.35 -1.27
N PHE A 128 0.80 18.82 -2.19
CA PHE A 128 -0.46 19.56 -1.96
C PHE A 128 -0.32 20.83 -1.11
N THR A 129 0.90 21.35 -0.95
CA THR A 129 1.08 22.66 -0.34
C THR A 129 0.40 23.74 -1.19
N PRO A 130 -0.35 24.70 -0.59
CA PRO A 130 -0.87 25.82 -1.37
C PRO A 130 0.25 26.73 -1.87
N SER A 131 -0.02 27.46 -3.00
CA SER A 131 0.87 28.50 -3.49
C SER A 131 1.02 29.63 -2.47
N THR A 132 2.19 30.24 -2.43
CA THR A 132 2.38 31.51 -1.73
C THR A 132 1.69 32.65 -2.50
N PRO A 133 1.33 33.78 -1.86
CA PRO A 133 0.97 34.99 -2.57
C PRO A 133 2.05 35.41 -3.57
N GLU A 134 1.66 36.20 -4.60
CA GLU A 134 2.63 36.77 -5.55
C GLU A 134 3.76 37.52 -4.81
N GLY A 135 5.00 37.13 -5.11
CA GLY A 135 6.20 37.62 -4.43
C GLY A 135 6.63 36.83 -3.21
N GLY A 136 5.90 35.78 -2.85
CA GLY A 136 6.26 34.88 -1.75
C GLY A 136 5.83 35.38 -0.36
N VAL A 137 6.21 34.62 0.66
CA VAL A 137 6.05 34.92 2.08
C VAL A 137 7.42 35.18 2.70
N THR A 138 7.58 36.34 3.34
CA THR A 138 8.77 36.66 4.14
C THR A 138 8.35 36.92 5.58
N GLY A 139 8.98 36.24 6.53
CA GLY A 139 8.65 36.42 7.94
C GLY A 139 9.75 35.95 8.89
N GLU A 140 9.71 36.46 10.11
CA GLU A 140 10.53 35.98 11.23
C GLU A 140 10.12 34.53 11.55
N LEU A 141 11.10 33.65 11.79
CA LEU A 141 10.85 32.29 12.22
C LEU A 141 10.32 32.25 13.65
N ILE A 142 9.28 31.46 13.86
CA ILE A 142 8.69 31.23 15.18
C ILE A 142 8.53 29.72 15.43
N ALA A 143 9.05 29.26 16.58
CA ALA A 143 8.89 27.87 17.00
C ALA A 143 8.02 27.79 18.26
N PRO A 144 7.03 26.89 18.33
CA PRO A 144 6.24 26.67 19.54
C PRO A 144 7.06 25.95 20.61
N VAL A 145 6.56 26.00 21.88
CA VAL A 145 7.22 25.31 23.01
C VAL A 145 7.15 23.78 22.84
N ASP A 146 6.01 23.27 22.40
CA ASP A 146 5.91 21.92 21.89
C ASP A 146 6.40 21.92 20.43
N PRO A 147 7.58 21.33 20.15
CA PRO A 147 8.20 21.40 18.83
C PRO A 147 7.37 20.73 17.74
N LEU A 148 6.41 19.86 18.10
CA LEU A 148 5.54 19.18 17.14
C LEU A 148 4.52 20.11 16.51
N GLY A 149 3.99 21.11 17.24
CA GLY A 149 3.05 22.09 16.73
C GLY A 149 1.73 21.50 16.24
N CYS A 150 1.32 20.33 16.74
CA CYS A 150 0.17 19.56 16.23
C CYS A 150 -1.19 20.21 16.44
N THR A 151 -1.33 21.05 17.44
CA THR A 151 -2.61 21.66 17.82
C THR A 151 -2.47 23.16 18.05
N THR A 152 -3.57 23.88 18.02
CA THR A 152 -3.59 25.31 18.35
C THR A 152 -3.11 25.59 19.78
N ASP A 153 -3.20 24.63 20.69
CA ASP A 153 -2.70 24.78 22.06
C ASP A 153 -1.18 24.92 22.12
N ALA A 154 -0.45 24.29 21.22
CA ALA A 154 1.00 24.41 21.10
C ALA A 154 1.46 25.86 20.84
N TRP A 155 0.59 26.67 20.26
CA TRP A 155 0.82 28.08 19.89
C TRP A 155 0.30 29.07 20.92
N THR A 156 -0.30 28.60 22.01
CA THR A 156 -0.91 29.47 23.03
C THR A 156 0.13 30.43 23.63
N GLY A 157 -0.18 31.73 23.55
CA GLY A 157 0.69 32.80 24.06
C GLY A 157 1.78 33.26 23.10
N LEU A 158 1.85 32.67 21.89
CA LEU A 158 2.74 33.12 20.81
C LEU A 158 1.95 33.98 19.82
N ASP A 159 2.59 35.03 19.31
CA ASP A 159 2.07 35.81 18.18
C ASP A 159 2.78 35.32 16.89
N ALA A 160 2.10 34.45 16.15
CA ALA A 160 2.60 33.93 14.88
C ALA A 160 2.15 34.78 13.67
N THR A 161 1.44 35.86 13.90
CA THR A 161 0.87 36.68 12.82
C THR A 161 1.93 37.15 11.84
N GLY A 162 1.79 36.72 10.57
CA GLY A 162 2.70 37.07 9.48
C GLY A 162 4.09 36.43 9.57
N LYS A 163 4.29 35.52 10.51
CA LYS A 163 5.58 34.80 10.68
C LYS A 163 5.61 33.48 9.92
N VAL A 164 6.78 32.86 9.87
CA VAL A 164 6.99 31.52 9.34
C VAL A 164 7.19 30.55 10.50
N ALA A 165 6.30 29.58 10.61
CA ALA A 165 6.35 28.56 11.65
C ALA A 165 7.53 27.61 11.40
N LEU A 166 8.21 27.14 12.47
CA LEU A 166 9.27 26.12 12.41
C LEU A 166 8.97 25.03 13.41
N VAL A 167 8.63 23.82 12.94
CA VAL A 167 8.18 22.69 13.75
C VAL A 167 8.90 21.40 13.38
N SER A 168 8.87 20.41 14.27
CA SER A 168 9.41 19.07 14.02
C SER A 168 8.36 18.15 13.41
N ARG A 169 8.78 17.20 12.57
CA ARG A 169 8.04 15.98 12.23
C ARG A 169 7.74 15.20 13.51
N GLY A 170 6.68 14.35 13.49
CA GLY A 170 6.31 13.39 14.54
C GLY A 170 4.82 13.48 14.90
N THR A 171 4.24 12.36 15.33
CA THR A 171 2.90 12.05 15.85
C THR A 171 1.69 12.52 15.03
N CYS A 172 1.60 13.76 14.58
CA CYS A 172 0.49 14.27 13.77
C CYS A 172 0.93 14.52 12.33
N SER A 173 -0.04 14.53 11.41
CA SER A 173 0.20 14.77 9.99
C SER A 173 0.79 16.16 9.71
N PHE A 174 1.41 16.32 8.57
CA PHE A 174 1.94 17.61 8.12
C PHE A 174 0.81 18.63 7.88
N LEU A 175 -0.35 18.16 7.41
CA LEU A 175 -1.54 18.98 7.25
C LEU A 175 -2.03 19.54 8.58
N GLU A 176 -2.16 18.71 9.62
CA GLU A 176 -2.56 19.17 10.96
C GLU A 176 -1.62 20.25 11.51
N LYS A 177 -0.29 20.07 11.33
CA LYS A 177 0.71 21.08 11.71
C LYS A 177 0.52 22.38 10.95
N SER A 178 0.26 22.30 9.64
CA SER A 178 0.01 23.44 8.75
C SER A 178 -1.23 24.21 9.18
N ILE A 179 -2.35 23.51 9.40
CA ILE A 179 -3.61 24.10 9.86
C ILE A 179 -3.46 24.75 11.26
N ALA A 180 -2.79 24.08 12.20
CA ALA A 180 -2.59 24.61 13.54
C ALA A 180 -1.72 25.88 13.54
N ALA A 181 -0.65 25.91 12.75
CA ALA A 181 0.19 27.08 12.58
C ALA A 181 -0.56 28.23 11.89
N GLY A 182 -1.34 27.93 10.82
CA GLY A 182 -2.19 28.89 10.12
C GLY A 182 -3.25 29.50 11.03
N ALA A 183 -3.91 28.70 11.86
CA ALA A 183 -4.86 29.17 12.87
C ALA A 183 -4.22 30.07 13.94
N ALA A 184 -2.92 29.90 14.22
CA ALA A 184 -2.14 30.80 15.07
C ALA A 184 -1.68 32.09 14.38
N GLY A 185 -1.93 32.23 13.06
CA GLY A 185 -1.62 33.41 12.25
C GLY A 185 -0.31 33.28 11.44
N ALA A 186 0.35 32.14 11.42
CA ALA A 186 1.51 31.94 10.58
C ALA A 186 1.13 32.00 9.09
N SER A 187 2.04 32.54 8.27
CA SER A 187 1.83 32.70 6.82
C SER A 187 2.48 31.58 6.00
N ALA A 188 3.38 30.82 6.59
CA ALA A 188 4.02 29.64 6.02
C ALA A 188 4.57 28.75 7.16
N ILE A 189 4.89 27.51 6.83
CA ILE A 189 5.45 26.55 7.78
C ILE A 189 6.68 25.84 7.19
N LEU A 190 7.72 25.69 7.99
CA LEU A 190 8.88 24.82 7.74
C LEU A 190 8.82 23.67 8.72
N ILE A 191 8.80 22.44 8.20
CA ILE A 191 8.72 21.23 9.01
C ILE A 191 10.03 20.48 8.84
N TYR A 192 10.80 20.32 9.91
CA TYR A 192 12.07 19.60 9.85
C TYR A 192 11.93 18.16 10.34
N ASP A 193 12.72 17.26 9.77
CA ASP A 193 12.71 15.86 10.13
C ASP A 193 13.15 15.64 11.59
N ASN A 194 12.57 14.62 12.23
CA ASN A 194 12.89 14.22 13.60
C ASN A 194 14.07 13.22 13.67
N ALA A 195 14.49 12.66 12.54
CA ALA A 195 15.64 11.79 12.36
C ALA A 195 16.62 12.36 11.32
N PRO A 196 17.89 11.91 11.28
CA PRO A 196 18.80 12.26 10.20
C PRO A 196 18.27 11.77 8.84
N SER A 197 18.20 12.69 7.86
CA SER A 197 17.70 12.43 6.52
C SER A 197 18.41 13.33 5.52
N ASP A 198 18.41 12.93 4.25
CA ASP A 198 18.93 13.74 3.14
C ASP A 198 17.89 14.73 2.59
N ALA A 199 16.59 14.44 2.77
CA ALA A 199 15.45 15.29 2.46
C ALA A 199 14.26 14.95 3.38
N LEU A 200 13.32 15.85 3.56
CA LEU A 200 11.99 15.55 4.08
C LEU A 200 10.98 15.78 2.96
N ASN A 201 10.62 14.73 2.28
CA ASN A 201 9.53 14.72 1.32
C ASN A 201 8.26 14.38 2.10
N GLY A 202 7.24 15.22 2.00
CA GLY A 202 6.02 15.03 2.76
C GLY A 202 4.83 15.53 2.00
N THR A 203 3.66 14.95 2.29
CA THR A 203 2.40 15.34 1.68
C THR A 203 1.42 15.87 2.72
N TYR A 204 0.54 16.78 2.30
CA TYR A 204 -0.67 17.13 3.05
C TYR A 204 -1.81 16.14 2.82
N GLY A 205 -1.61 15.14 1.93
CA GLY A 205 -2.62 14.12 1.61
C GLY A 205 -3.78 14.65 0.78
N GLY A 206 -3.69 15.88 0.26
CA GLY A 206 -4.72 16.55 -0.53
C GLY A 206 -4.78 18.05 -0.27
N GLN A 207 -5.60 18.75 -1.06
CA GLN A 207 -5.82 20.19 -0.87
C GLN A 207 -6.73 20.46 0.33
N ASP A 208 -6.34 21.43 1.17
CA ASP A 208 -7.17 21.95 2.25
C ASP A 208 -7.10 23.49 2.27
N GLU A 209 -8.25 24.15 2.29
CA GLU A 209 -8.34 25.63 2.31
C GLU A 209 -7.76 26.27 3.60
N ALA A 210 -7.64 25.49 4.68
CA ALA A 210 -7.05 25.95 5.94
C ALA A 210 -5.53 25.76 6.02
N ALA A 211 -4.96 25.01 5.07
CA ALA A 211 -3.52 24.80 4.98
C ALA A 211 -2.78 26.08 4.58
N ILE A 212 -1.56 26.24 5.07
CA ILE A 212 -0.63 27.31 4.67
C ILE A 212 0.56 26.71 3.91
N PRO A 213 1.25 27.52 3.06
CA PRO A 213 2.42 27.05 2.32
C PRO A 213 3.46 26.39 3.21
N GLY A 214 3.88 25.15 2.86
CA GLY A 214 4.74 24.33 3.68
C GLY A 214 5.93 23.74 2.93
N VAL A 215 7.04 23.57 3.66
CA VAL A 215 8.32 23.01 3.18
C VAL A 215 8.87 22.02 4.18
N GLY A 216 9.30 20.87 3.70
CA GLY A 216 10.09 19.90 4.44
C GLY A 216 11.57 20.32 4.50
N LEU A 217 12.20 20.11 5.63
CA LEU A 217 13.62 20.34 5.87
C LEU A 217 14.25 19.07 6.41
N THR A 218 15.52 18.85 6.10
CA THR A 218 16.30 17.84 6.82
C THR A 218 16.38 18.18 8.31
N GLN A 219 16.67 17.19 9.15
CA GLN A 219 16.89 17.42 10.58
C GLN A 219 18.01 18.47 10.82
N ALA A 220 19.10 18.37 10.07
CA ALA A 220 20.25 19.26 10.20
C ALA A 220 19.88 20.71 9.85
N GLU A 221 19.09 20.94 8.80
CA GLU A 221 18.61 22.27 8.41
C GLU A 221 17.70 22.87 9.47
N GLY A 222 16.74 22.09 9.98
CA GLY A 222 15.84 22.54 11.05
C GLY A 222 16.56 22.89 12.34
N GLN A 223 17.49 22.06 12.79
CA GLN A 223 18.32 22.33 13.97
C GLN A 223 19.20 23.57 13.80
N ALA A 224 19.76 23.76 12.60
CA ALA A 224 20.54 24.96 12.30
C ALA A 224 19.69 26.23 12.36
N LEU A 225 18.45 26.19 11.85
CA LEU A 225 17.52 27.32 11.94
C LEU A 225 17.07 27.59 13.38
N LEU A 226 16.78 26.57 14.18
CA LEU A 226 16.46 26.72 15.60
C LEU A 226 17.61 27.39 16.38
N ALA A 227 18.85 27.00 16.08
CA ALA A 227 20.04 27.58 16.70
C ALA A 227 20.30 29.04 16.24
N ALA A 228 19.80 29.42 15.07
CA ALA A 228 19.96 30.76 14.49
C ALA A 228 18.89 31.77 14.95
N LEU A 229 17.86 31.33 15.68
CA LEU A 229 16.77 32.21 16.13
C LEU A 229 17.29 33.39 17.01
N PRO A 230 16.79 34.64 16.80
CA PRO A 230 15.78 35.03 15.82
C PRO A 230 16.35 35.10 14.40
N ALA A 231 15.64 34.52 13.43
CA ALA A 231 16.02 34.45 12.03
C ALA A 231 14.80 34.73 11.13
N GLU A 232 15.03 34.99 9.87
CA GLU A 232 13.99 35.25 8.87
C GLU A 232 14.07 34.18 7.76
N ALA A 233 12.90 33.82 7.21
CA ALA A 233 12.80 32.99 6.02
C ALA A 233 11.95 33.67 4.96
N THR A 234 12.31 33.47 3.69
CA THR A 234 11.49 33.84 2.53
C THR A 234 11.19 32.58 1.74
N LEU A 235 9.91 32.29 1.56
CA LEU A 235 9.39 31.16 0.83
C LEU A 235 8.62 31.62 -0.40
N VAL A 236 8.93 31.05 -1.55
CA VAL A 236 8.12 31.11 -2.78
C VAL A 236 7.74 29.69 -3.16
N VAL A 237 6.47 29.43 -3.25
CA VAL A 237 5.89 28.22 -3.86
C VAL A 237 4.84 28.70 -4.84
N ASP A 238 4.96 28.29 -6.08
CA ASP A 238 3.92 28.43 -7.10
C ASP A 238 3.61 27.04 -7.63
N GLN A 239 2.35 26.62 -7.53
CA GLN A 239 1.93 25.28 -7.90
C GLN A 239 0.63 25.33 -8.68
N THR A 240 0.47 24.37 -9.57
CA THR A 240 -0.77 24.11 -10.29
C THR A 240 -1.33 22.77 -9.86
N THR A 241 -2.58 22.74 -9.43
CA THR A 241 -3.31 21.50 -9.19
C THR A 241 -4.23 21.21 -10.38
N THR A 242 -4.19 19.98 -10.84
CA THR A 242 -5.03 19.51 -11.94
C THR A 242 -5.90 18.36 -11.44
N GLU A 243 -7.21 18.46 -11.66
CA GLU A 243 -8.15 17.38 -11.44
C GLU A 243 -7.96 16.32 -12.53
N VAL A 244 -7.85 15.06 -12.12
CA VAL A 244 -7.57 13.90 -13.00
C VAL A 244 -8.61 12.83 -12.76
N GLU A 245 -9.27 12.39 -13.83
CA GLU A 245 -10.07 11.16 -13.82
C GLU A 245 -9.13 9.96 -13.96
N THR A 246 -9.29 8.95 -13.12
CA THR A 246 -8.48 7.74 -13.09
C THR A 246 -9.33 6.55 -12.62
N PHE A 247 -8.75 5.37 -12.45
CA PHE A 247 -9.49 4.17 -12.09
C PHE A 247 -8.62 3.16 -11.35
N ASN A 248 -9.30 2.28 -10.60
CA ASN A 248 -8.78 0.98 -10.17
C ASN A 248 -9.24 -0.11 -11.13
N ILE A 249 -8.50 -1.22 -11.20
CA ILE A 249 -8.93 -2.45 -11.86
C ILE A 249 -9.10 -3.52 -10.79
N VAL A 250 -10.27 -4.15 -10.75
CA VAL A 250 -10.56 -5.24 -9.82
C VAL A 250 -11.07 -6.44 -10.59
N THR A 251 -10.65 -7.63 -10.20
CA THR A 251 -11.18 -8.89 -10.72
C THR A 251 -11.22 -9.95 -9.62
N GLU A 252 -12.00 -10.99 -9.82
CA GLU A 252 -12.12 -12.09 -8.86
C GLU A 252 -12.24 -13.42 -9.59
N THR A 253 -11.75 -14.49 -9.00
CA THR A 253 -11.93 -15.84 -9.56
C THR A 253 -13.42 -16.14 -9.75
N PRO A 254 -13.83 -16.76 -10.86
CA PRO A 254 -15.25 -17.05 -11.12
C PRO A 254 -15.83 -18.13 -10.21
N GLY A 255 -15.01 -18.78 -9.41
CA GLY A 255 -15.35 -19.83 -8.45
C GLY A 255 -14.68 -19.59 -7.11
N GLY A 256 -14.96 -20.45 -6.15
CA GLY A 256 -14.57 -20.28 -4.76
C GLY A 256 -15.71 -19.71 -3.92
N ASP A 257 -15.48 -19.57 -2.62
CA ASP A 257 -16.43 -18.96 -1.69
C ASP A 257 -16.28 -17.44 -1.71
N HIS A 258 -17.25 -16.73 -2.31
CA HIS A 258 -17.28 -15.28 -2.43
C HIS A 258 -17.69 -14.58 -1.10
N ASP A 259 -18.04 -15.33 -0.07
CA ASP A 259 -18.23 -14.82 1.29
C ASP A 259 -16.95 -14.98 2.14
N ASN A 260 -15.88 -15.57 1.57
CA ASN A 260 -14.56 -15.71 2.17
C ASN A 260 -13.48 -15.42 1.11
N VAL A 261 -13.12 -14.14 0.94
CA VAL A 261 -12.28 -13.66 -0.13
C VAL A 261 -10.85 -13.44 0.34
N VAL A 262 -9.89 -14.03 -0.36
CA VAL A 262 -8.47 -13.72 -0.23
C VAL A 262 -8.14 -12.63 -1.25
N MET A 263 -7.71 -11.45 -0.79
CA MET A 263 -7.50 -10.32 -1.68
C MET A 263 -6.02 -9.95 -1.79
N LEU A 264 -5.58 -9.67 -3.01
CA LEU A 264 -4.22 -9.23 -3.35
C LEU A 264 -4.30 -7.88 -4.05
N GLY A 265 -3.34 -6.99 -3.78
CA GLY A 265 -3.27 -5.71 -4.48
C GLY A 265 -1.85 -5.21 -4.70
N ALA A 266 -1.72 -4.38 -5.73
CA ALA A 266 -0.53 -3.64 -6.10
C ALA A 266 -0.96 -2.38 -6.83
N HIS A 267 -0.27 -1.26 -6.68
CA HIS A 267 -0.62 -0.11 -7.51
C HIS A 267 -0.05 -0.23 -8.94
N LEU A 268 -0.73 0.40 -9.89
CA LEU A 268 -0.40 0.34 -11.29
C LEU A 268 0.23 1.62 -11.81
N ASP A 269 -0.04 2.75 -11.18
CA ASP A 269 0.55 4.02 -11.55
C ASP A 269 2.04 4.10 -11.19
N SER A 270 2.72 5.04 -11.77
CA SER A 270 4.08 5.46 -11.42
C SER A 270 4.10 6.95 -11.15
N VAL A 271 5.19 7.43 -10.56
CA VAL A 271 5.48 8.87 -10.54
C VAL A 271 5.65 9.42 -11.96
N PRO A 272 5.40 10.73 -12.19
CA PRO A 272 5.64 11.35 -13.51
C PRO A 272 7.11 11.33 -13.95
N ALA A 273 8.05 11.15 -13.03
CA ALA A 273 9.49 11.23 -13.27
C ALA A 273 10.07 10.00 -13.98
N GLY A 274 9.39 8.85 -13.92
CA GLY A 274 9.90 7.59 -14.47
C GLY A 274 8.85 6.57 -14.86
N PRO A 275 9.30 5.46 -15.45
CA PRO A 275 8.41 4.37 -15.86
C PRO A 275 7.88 3.54 -14.68
N GLY A 276 8.50 3.61 -13.48
CA GLY A 276 8.05 2.91 -12.29
C GLY A 276 8.02 1.39 -12.47
N ILE A 277 9.12 0.78 -12.92
CA ILE A 277 9.11 -0.66 -13.24
C ILE A 277 9.32 -1.52 -11.99
N ASN A 278 10.11 -1.04 -11.03
CA ASN A 278 10.12 -1.64 -9.71
C ASN A 278 8.98 -1.06 -8.86
N ASP A 279 8.77 0.23 -8.88
CA ASP A 279 7.76 0.98 -8.15
C ASP A 279 6.59 1.44 -9.07
N ASN A 280 5.46 0.71 -9.18
CA ASN A 280 5.25 -0.63 -8.67
C ASN A 280 4.84 -1.58 -9.83
N GLY A 281 5.59 -1.50 -10.93
CA GLY A 281 5.47 -2.48 -12.01
C GLY A 281 5.75 -3.89 -11.50
N SER A 282 6.71 -4.06 -10.55
CA SER A 282 7.13 -5.36 -10.02
C SER A 282 6.00 -6.08 -9.28
N GLY A 283 5.29 -5.39 -8.39
CA GLY A 283 4.11 -5.91 -7.71
C GLY A 283 2.97 -6.17 -8.69
N SER A 284 2.66 -5.19 -9.54
CA SER A 284 1.58 -5.28 -10.54
C SER A 284 1.77 -6.45 -11.53
N ALA A 285 2.99 -6.68 -12.01
CA ALA A 285 3.30 -7.79 -12.92
C ALA A 285 3.30 -9.16 -12.20
N THR A 286 3.79 -9.21 -10.97
CA THR A 286 3.74 -10.44 -10.16
C THR A 286 2.29 -10.83 -9.86
N LEU A 287 1.46 -9.86 -9.54
CA LEU A 287 0.03 -10.06 -9.32
C LEU A 287 -0.66 -10.58 -10.58
N LEU A 288 -0.34 -10.02 -11.75
CA LEU A 288 -0.90 -10.42 -13.03
C LEU A 288 -0.53 -11.85 -13.40
N GLU A 289 0.75 -12.23 -13.28
CA GLU A 289 1.19 -13.61 -13.56
C GLU A 289 0.57 -14.59 -12.55
N THR A 290 0.44 -14.21 -11.28
CA THR A 290 -0.23 -15.02 -10.27
C THR A 290 -1.69 -15.27 -10.64
N ALA A 291 -2.42 -14.26 -11.11
CA ALA A 291 -3.80 -14.40 -11.57
C ALA A 291 -3.90 -15.32 -12.80
N VAL A 292 -3.02 -15.18 -13.79
CA VAL A 292 -2.98 -16.02 -14.99
C VAL A 292 -2.74 -17.49 -14.61
N GLN A 293 -1.75 -17.76 -13.78
CA GLN A 293 -1.42 -19.11 -13.35
C GLN A 293 -2.52 -19.73 -12.48
N LEU A 294 -3.22 -18.91 -11.67
CA LEU A 294 -4.34 -19.39 -10.86
C LEU A 294 -5.53 -19.82 -11.73
N ALA A 295 -5.81 -19.09 -12.82
CA ALA A 295 -6.82 -19.50 -13.79
C ALA A 295 -6.50 -20.84 -14.48
N GLU A 296 -5.21 -21.11 -14.74
CA GLU A 296 -4.75 -22.38 -15.31
C GLU A 296 -4.76 -23.53 -14.30
N ALA A 297 -4.51 -23.24 -13.02
CA ALA A 297 -4.49 -24.24 -11.95
C ALA A 297 -5.87 -24.83 -11.66
N GLY A 298 -6.95 -24.07 -11.88
CA GLY A 298 -8.33 -24.52 -11.71
C GLY A 298 -9.06 -23.84 -10.55
N GLY A 299 -10.06 -24.53 -9.97
CA GLY A 299 -10.90 -23.95 -8.93
C GLY A 299 -10.21 -23.91 -7.56
N THR A 300 -10.54 -22.93 -6.77
CA THR A 300 -10.11 -22.72 -5.38
C THR A 300 -11.27 -22.90 -4.41
N THR A 301 -10.98 -23.17 -3.14
CA THR A 301 -12.00 -23.26 -2.06
C THR A 301 -12.55 -21.87 -1.76
N ASN A 302 -11.69 -20.88 -1.57
CA ASN A 302 -12.04 -19.48 -1.33
C ASN A 302 -11.91 -18.69 -2.63
N ALA A 303 -12.71 -17.63 -2.81
CA ALA A 303 -12.51 -16.72 -3.93
C ALA A 303 -11.20 -15.93 -3.75
N VAL A 304 -10.51 -15.66 -4.86
CA VAL A 304 -9.30 -14.84 -4.87
C VAL A 304 -9.58 -13.58 -5.67
N ARG A 305 -9.44 -12.42 -5.04
CA ARG A 305 -9.63 -11.10 -5.64
C ARG A 305 -8.29 -10.43 -5.88
N PHE A 306 -8.13 -9.87 -7.08
CA PHE A 306 -6.94 -9.13 -7.47
C PHE A 306 -7.33 -7.69 -7.76
N ALA A 307 -6.49 -6.75 -7.33
CA ALA A 307 -6.70 -5.33 -7.58
C ALA A 307 -5.41 -4.64 -8.01
N TRP A 308 -5.55 -3.77 -9.02
CA TRP A 308 -4.51 -2.84 -9.45
C TRP A 308 -5.00 -1.44 -9.15
N TRP A 309 -4.33 -0.80 -8.18
CA TRP A 309 -4.72 0.52 -7.70
C TRP A 309 -4.19 1.62 -8.60
N GLY A 310 -4.94 2.68 -8.75
CA GLY A 310 -4.49 3.92 -9.36
C GLY A 310 -4.33 5.01 -8.31
N ALA A 311 -3.45 5.97 -8.60
CA ALA A 311 -3.25 7.12 -7.75
C ALA A 311 -2.74 6.76 -6.32
N GLU A 312 -1.92 5.73 -6.23
CA GLU A 312 -1.15 5.43 -5.03
C GLU A 312 -0.16 6.57 -4.77
N GLU A 313 0.59 6.93 -5.79
CA GLU A 313 1.67 7.91 -5.83
C GLU A 313 1.23 9.35 -5.46
N VAL A 314 -0.06 9.58 -5.37
CA VAL A 314 -0.65 10.85 -4.94
C VAL A 314 -1.47 10.72 -3.66
N GLY A 315 -1.14 9.73 -2.84
CA GLY A 315 -1.67 9.56 -1.48
C GLY A 315 -2.66 8.41 -1.33
N LEU A 316 -2.38 7.24 -1.90
CA LEU A 316 -3.14 5.98 -1.73
C LEU A 316 -4.62 6.11 -2.16
N VAL A 317 -4.92 7.05 -3.09
CA VAL A 317 -6.31 7.46 -3.35
C VAL A 317 -7.15 6.32 -3.87
N GLY A 318 -6.57 5.45 -4.71
CA GLY A 318 -7.28 4.33 -5.31
C GLY A 318 -7.72 3.28 -4.30
N SER A 319 -6.80 2.81 -3.46
CA SER A 319 -7.11 1.82 -2.43
C SER A 319 -8.08 2.36 -1.39
N TYR A 320 -7.92 3.61 -0.97
CA TYR A 320 -8.90 4.26 -0.09
C TYR A 320 -10.27 4.41 -0.76
N THR A 321 -10.32 4.80 -2.05
CA THR A 321 -11.60 4.87 -2.79
C THR A 321 -12.29 3.51 -2.83
N TYR A 322 -11.54 2.44 -2.99
CA TYR A 322 -12.08 1.08 -2.95
C TYR A 322 -12.63 0.75 -1.57
N VAL A 323 -11.82 0.92 -0.53
CA VAL A 323 -12.21 0.60 0.86
C VAL A 323 -13.40 1.43 1.32
N ASP A 324 -13.43 2.74 1.02
CA ASP A 324 -14.53 3.64 1.34
C ASP A 324 -15.84 3.27 0.63
N SER A 325 -15.76 2.55 -0.49
CA SER A 325 -16.93 2.04 -1.23
C SER A 325 -17.53 0.76 -0.64
N LEU A 326 -16.80 0.06 0.23
CA LEU A 326 -17.25 -1.18 0.84
C LEU A 326 -18.32 -0.92 1.89
N THR A 327 -19.35 -1.79 1.90
CA THR A 327 -20.21 -1.90 3.07
C THR A 327 -19.52 -2.71 4.17
N GLU A 328 -19.96 -2.60 5.42
CA GLU A 328 -19.44 -3.43 6.51
C GLU A 328 -19.58 -4.94 6.20
N GLU A 329 -20.66 -5.34 5.48
CA GLU A 329 -20.88 -6.72 5.05
C GLU A 329 -19.85 -7.15 4.00
N ASP A 330 -19.52 -6.28 3.03
CA ASP A 330 -18.55 -6.60 1.98
C ASP A 330 -17.11 -6.57 2.51
N ALA A 331 -16.77 -5.65 3.41
CA ALA A 331 -15.50 -5.64 4.11
C ALA A 331 -15.29 -6.93 4.94
N ALA A 332 -16.34 -7.41 5.61
CA ALA A 332 -16.28 -8.64 6.40
C ALA A 332 -16.04 -9.91 5.57
N LYS A 333 -16.33 -9.88 4.26
CA LYS A 333 -16.04 -10.99 3.34
C LYS A 333 -14.57 -11.09 2.98
N ILE A 334 -13.80 -10.01 3.12
CA ILE A 334 -12.38 -10.03 2.85
C ILE A 334 -11.66 -10.64 4.04
N SER A 335 -11.18 -11.85 3.85
CA SER A 335 -10.49 -12.62 4.90
C SER A 335 -9.16 -11.97 5.25
N THR A 336 -8.40 -11.60 4.25
CA THR A 336 -7.15 -10.86 4.34
C THR A 336 -6.88 -10.09 3.05
N TYR A 337 -6.16 -8.99 3.16
CA TYR A 337 -5.58 -8.24 2.04
C TYR A 337 -4.06 -8.38 2.07
N MET A 338 -3.48 -8.78 0.96
CA MET A 338 -2.03 -8.90 0.79
C MET A 338 -1.53 -7.83 -0.16
N ASN A 339 -0.63 -6.98 0.34
CA ASN A 339 -0.07 -5.84 -0.39
C ASN A 339 1.30 -6.19 -0.99
N PHE A 340 1.49 -5.85 -2.26
CA PHE A 340 2.75 -6.11 -2.96
C PHE A 340 3.21 -4.85 -3.67
N ASP A 341 4.14 -4.18 -3.02
CA ASP A 341 4.73 -2.94 -3.48
C ASP A 341 6.25 -3.09 -3.46
N MET A 342 6.89 -2.82 -4.62
CA MET A 342 8.34 -2.97 -4.80
C MET A 342 8.89 -4.34 -4.36
N VAL A 343 8.65 -5.36 -5.17
CA VAL A 343 9.05 -6.75 -4.87
C VAL A 343 10.32 -7.21 -5.60
N ALA A 344 11.09 -6.26 -6.19
CA ALA A 344 12.27 -6.55 -7.00
C ALA A 344 13.38 -5.49 -6.92
N SER A 345 13.55 -4.83 -5.77
CA SER A 345 14.52 -3.74 -5.59
C SER A 345 15.96 -4.15 -5.86
N PRO A 346 16.79 -3.30 -6.51
CA PRO A 346 18.13 -3.69 -6.96
C PRO A 346 19.12 -4.00 -5.84
N ASN A 347 19.00 -3.34 -4.70
CA ASN A 347 19.79 -3.54 -3.49
C ASN A 347 18.92 -4.09 -2.36
N TYR A 348 18.11 -5.09 -2.66
CA TYR A 348 16.95 -5.59 -1.92
C TYR A 348 17.24 -6.08 -0.50
N VAL A 349 16.22 -6.00 0.32
CA VAL A 349 15.96 -6.86 1.47
C VAL A 349 14.77 -7.77 1.15
N ILE A 350 14.58 -8.84 1.91
CA ILE A 350 13.33 -9.61 1.91
C ILE A 350 12.65 -9.29 3.23
N SER A 351 11.56 -8.55 3.17
CA SER A 351 10.85 -8.14 4.38
C SER A 351 9.36 -8.46 4.32
N VAL A 352 8.77 -8.63 5.49
CA VAL A 352 7.34 -8.92 5.70
C VAL A 352 6.78 -7.86 6.63
N TYR A 353 5.57 -7.35 6.36
CA TYR A 353 4.93 -6.37 7.25
C TYR A 353 4.65 -6.96 8.62
N ASP A 354 5.19 -6.27 9.67
CA ASP A 354 5.23 -6.67 11.08
C ASP A 354 3.86 -6.52 11.75
N ALA A 355 2.97 -7.50 11.52
CA ALA A 355 1.62 -7.47 12.07
C ALA A 355 1.58 -7.84 13.57
N ASN A 356 2.59 -8.55 14.05
CA ASN A 356 2.71 -8.93 15.46
C ASN A 356 3.45 -7.89 16.32
N GLU A 357 3.88 -6.77 15.70
CA GLU A 357 4.59 -5.66 16.34
C GLU A 357 5.84 -6.12 17.11
N SER A 358 6.54 -7.12 16.58
CA SER A 358 7.72 -7.71 17.22
C SER A 358 8.95 -6.79 17.14
N THR A 359 9.02 -5.99 16.09
CA THR A 359 10.13 -5.07 15.79
C THR A 359 9.66 -3.61 15.76
N TYR A 360 8.49 -3.34 15.16
CA TYR A 360 7.96 -2.00 14.93
C TYR A 360 6.58 -1.87 15.58
N GLU A 361 6.31 -0.74 16.23
CA GLU A 361 4.98 -0.37 16.70
C GLU A 361 4.21 0.26 15.54
N ALA A 362 3.04 -0.29 15.22
CA ALA A 362 2.21 0.25 14.15
C ALA A 362 1.53 1.57 14.57
N PRO A 363 1.37 2.56 13.67
CA PRO A 363 0.72 3.82 13.99
C PRO A 363 -0.80 3.69 14.22
N VAL A 364 -1.38 2.58 13.80
CA VAL A 364 -2.81 2.23 13.97
C VAL A 364 -2.93 0.80 14.48
N GLU A 365 -4.08 0.46 15.07
CA GLU A 365 -4.34 -0.90 15.55
C GLU A 365 -4.30 -1.89 14.38
N VAL A 366 -3.44 -2.90 14.45
CA VAL A 366 -3.33 -3.96 13.45
C VAL A 366 -4.51 -4.92 13.61
N PRO A 367 -5.33 -5.15 12.57
CA PRO A 367 -6.51 -5.99 12.67
C PRO A 367 -6.19 -7.46 12.95
N ALA A 368 -7.01 -8.12 13.77
CA ALA A 368 -6.92 -9.56 14.02
C ALA A 368 -7.04 -10.36 12.71
N GLY A 369 -6.14 -11.30 12.49
CA GLY A 369 -5.95 -12.04 11.24
C GLY A 369 -4.69 -11.60 10.46
N SER A 370 -4.15 -10.42 10.77
CA SER A 370 -2.92 -9.93 10.14
C SER A 370 -1.69 -10.73 10.56
N ILE A 371 -1.63 -11.16 11.82
CA ILE A 371 -0.53 -12.00 12.33
C ILE A 371 -0.50 -13.34 11.60
N ALA A 372 -1.67 -13.96 11.37
CA ALA A 372 -1.74 -15.20 10.61
C ALA A 372 -1.31 -15.00 9.14
N THR A 373 -1.57 -13.82 8.56
CA THR A 373 -1.13 -13.48 7.21
C THR A 373 0.39 -13.27 7.15
N GLU A 374 0.98 -12.56 8.10
CA GLU A 374 2.42 -12.42 8.27
C GLU A 374 3.09 -13.78 8.44
N GLN A 375 2.58 -14.62 9.36
CA GLN A 375 3.13 -15.95 9.63
C GLN A 375 3.14 -16.85 8.39
N ALA A 376 2.17 -16.72 7.50
CA ALA A 376 2.16 -17.51 6.26
C ALA A 376 3.37 -17.20 5.36
N PHE A 377 3.80 -15.93 5.28
CA PHE A 377 4.99 -15.53 4.56
C PHE A 377 6.28 -15.95 5.29
N THR A 378 6.36 -15.69 6.59
CA THR A 378 7.55 -15.99 7.39
C THR A 378 7.78 -17.50 7.48
N ASP A 379 6.73 -18.31 7.69
CA ASP A 379 6.80 -19.78 7.67
C ASP A 379 7.25 -20.31 6.30
N TYR A 380 6.80 -19.68 5.20
CA TYR A 380 7.29 -20.04 3.88
C TYR A 380 8.78 -19.78 3.74
N PHE A 381 9.27 -18.59 4.10
CA PHE A 381 10.68 -18.24 4.03
C PHE A 381 11.54 -19.15 4.93
N ASP A 382 11.08 -19.42 6.13
CA ASP A 382 11.74 -20.35 7.06
C ASP A 382 11.81 -21.77 6.48
N SER A 383 10.76 -22.22 5.78
CA SER A 383 10.70 -23.57 5.19
C SER A 383 11.75 -23.81 4.08
N ILE A 384 12.25 -22.73 3.48
CA ILE A 384 13.25 -22.77 2.41
C ILE A 384 14.62 -22.20 2.85
N ASP A 385 14.83 -21.98 4.15
CA ASP A 385 16.03 -21.36 4.73
C ASP A 385 16.35 -19.97 4.11
N GLN A 386 15.32 -19.20 3.67
CA GLN A 386 15.47 -17.83 3.16
C GLN A 386 15.46 -16.83 4.32
N PRO A 387 16.53 -16.03 4.53
CA PRO A 387 16.51 -14.94 5.49
C PRO A 387 15.43 -13.91 5.14
N TRP A 388 14.78 -13.36 6.17
CA TRP A 388 13.83 -12.30 6.08
C TRP A 388 13.95 -11.36 7.30
N ILE A 389 13.36 -10.17 7.21
CA ILE A 389 13.28 -9.19 8.30
C ILE A 389 11.87 -8.59 8.34
N ASP A 390 11.52 -7.94 9.43
CA ASP A 390 10.30 -7.17 9.54
C ASP A 390 10.38 -5.85 8.77
N THR A 391 9.23 -5.38 8.26
CA THR A 391 9.04 -3.99 7.81
C THR A 391 7.82 -3.38 8.47
N ALA A 392 7.86 -2.07 8.74
CA ALA A 392 6.82 -1.38 9.48
C ALA A 392 5.55 -1.18 8.63
N PHE A 393 4.39 -1.16 9.30
CA PHE A 393 3.20 -0.52 8.77
C PHE A 393 3.31 0.99 8.99
N ASP A 394 3.97 1.69 8.10
CA ASP A 394 4.25 3.13 8.22
C ASP A 394 3.24 4.02 7.46
N GLY A 395 2.26 3.39 6.78
CA GLY A 395 1.21 4.07 6.02
C GLY A 395 1.66 4.54 4.63
N ARG A 396 2.74 3.98 4.07
CA ARG A 396 3.29 4.40 2.78
C ARG A 396 2.87 3.50 1.61
N SER A 397 1.93 2.58 1.79
CA SER A 397 1.41 1.76 0.70
C SER A 397 -0.04 1.36 0.92
N ASP A 398 -0.67 0.77 -0.08
CA ASP A 398 -2.11 0.50 -0.20
C ASP A 398 -2.72 -0.39 0.90
N TYR A 399 -1.91 -1.04 1.75
CA TYR A 399 -2.41 -1.75 2.92
C TYR A 399 -3.10 -0.82 3.93
N ASP A 400 -2.72 0.47 3.96
CA ASP A 400 -3.15 1.42 4.99
C ASP A 400 -4.66 1.62 5.01
N GLY A 401 -5.28 1.74 3.83
CA GLY A 401 -6.73 1.81 3.71
C GLY A 401 -7.44 0.59 4.31
N PHE A 402 -6.89 -0.61 4.11
CA PHE A 402 -7.48 -1.87 4.56
C PHE A 402 -7.38 -2.03 6.08
N ILE A 403 -6.20 -1.80 6.66
CA ILE A 403 -6.03 -1.90 8.12
C ILE A 403 -6.88 -0.84 8.84
N SER A 404 -7.06 0.35 8.26
CA SER A 404 -7.84 1.44 8.86
C SER A 404 -9.33 1.11 9.04
N VAL A 405 -9.86 0.17 8.26
CA VAL A 405 -11.25 -0.31 8.37
C VAL A 405 -11.36 -1.70 8.99
N GLY A 406 -10.27 -2.24 9.52
CA GLY A 406 -10.25 -3.50 10.24
C GLY A 406 -10.13 -4.75 9.37
N ILE A 407 -9.73 -4.61 8.11
CA ILE A 407 -9.40 -5.75 7.23
C ILE A 407 -7.97 -6.19 7.52
N PRO A 408 -7.75 -7.49 7.88
CA PRO A 408 -6.40 -8.00 8.13
C PRO A 408 -5.49 -7.81 6.92
N SER A 409 -4.23 -7.46 7.18
CA SER A 409 -3.28 -7.18 6.10
C SER A 409 -1.87 -7.61 6.46
N SER A 410 -1.11 -8.04 5.47
CA SER A 410 0.34 -8.16 5.47
C SER A 410 0.83 -8.20 4.01
N GLY A 411 2.07 -8.60 3.77
CA GLY A 411 2.65 -8.70 2.43
C GLY A 411 4.16 -8.73 2.48
N VAL A 412 4.78 -8.65 1.31
CA VAL A 412 6.25 -8.64 1.19
C VAL A 412 6.71 -7.36 0.50
N PHE A 413 7.88 -6.88 0.90
CA PHE A 413 8.51 -5.66 0.43
C PHE A 413 10.02 -5.87 0.28
N THR A 414 10.65 -5.24 -0.70
CA THR A 414 12.10 -5.39 -0.92
C THR A 414 12.91 -4.12 -0.64
N GLY A 415 12.26 -3.09 -0.10
CA GLY A 415 12.86 -1.84 0.30
C GLY A 415 12.87 -0.77 -0.79
N ALA A 416 12.77 0.49 -0.41
CA ALA A 416 12.76 1.67 -1.26
C ALA A 416 13.94 2.61 -0.95
N ASP A 417 13.66 3.76 -0.35
CA ASP A 417 14.60 4.85 -0.05
C ASP A 417 15.34 4.70 1.29
N ASP A 418 15.04 3.68 2.08
CA ASP A 418 15.80 3.37 3.28
C ASP A 418 17.20 2.87 2.95
N VAL A 419 18.18 3.32 3.75
CA VAL A 419 19.59 2.98 3.56
C VAL A 419 19.90 1.61 4.12
N LYS A 420 20.38 0.72 3.24
CA LYS A 420 20.78 -0.64 3.61
C LYS A 420 21.89 -0.65 4.66
N THR A 421 21.68 -1.38 5.73
CA THR A 421 22.64 -1.56 6.81
C THR A 421 23.73 -2.59 6.49
N GLU A 422 24.79 -2.65 7.31
CA GLU A 422 25.81 -3.72 7.20
C GLU A 422 25.24 -5.10 7.58
N GLU A 423 24.29 -5.14 8.49
CA GLU A 423 23.58 -6.34 8.91
C GLU A 423 22.69 -6.89 7.79
N GLU A 424 21.94 -6.04 7.12
CA GLU A 424 21.11 -6.42 5.97
C GLU A 424 21.98 -6.85 4.78
N ALA A 425 23.10 -6.15 4.53
CA ALA A 425 24.04 -6.57 3.49
C ALA A 425 24.70 -7.93 3.79
N ALA A 426 24.86 -8.29 5.07
CA ALA A 426 25.33 -9.60 5.46
C ALA A 426 24.29 -10.71 5.24
N LEU A 427 22.98 -10.39 5.33
CA LEU A 427 21.88 -11.34 5.13
C LEU A 427 21.52 -11.50 3.63
N PHE A 428 21.43 -10.40 2.90
CA PHE A 428 20.85 -10.36 1.56
C PHE A 428 21.88 -10.00 0.47
N GLY A 429 23.13 -9.76 0.84
CA GLY A 429 24.10 -9.23 -0.12
C GLY A 429 23.88 -7.75 -0.44
N GLY A 430 24.38 -7.31 -1.59
CA GLY A 430 24.26 -5.92 -2.01
C GLY A 430 25.28 -5.00 -1.34
N THR A 431 24.95 -3.71 -1.20
CA THR A 431 25.87 -2.68 -0.74
C THR A 431 25.28 -1.90 0.43
N ALA A 432 25.91 -1.98 1.59
CA ALA A 432 25.54 -1.16 2.74
C ALA A 432 25.87 0.32 2.51
N GLY A 433 25.08 1.22 3.10
CA GLY A 433 25.28 2.65 3.02
C GLY A 433 24.73 3.33 1.77
N ILE A 434 24.01 2.58 0.92
CA ILE A 434 23.15 3.14 -0.15
C ILE A 434 21.74 2.62 0.04
N THR A 435 20.75 3.26 -0.56
CA THR A 435 19.33 2.88 -0.46
C THR A 435 19.07 1.49 -1.04
N HIS A 436 17.96 0.88 -0.62
CA HIS A 436 17.51 -0.40 -1.17
C HIS A 436 17.16 -0.28 -2.66
N ASP A 437 16.57 0.84 -3.06
CA ASP A 437 16.41 1.21 -4.47
C ASP A 437 16.99 2.62 -4.72
N PRO A 438 18.22 2.73 -5.24
CA PRO A 438 18.83 4.02 -5.60
C PRO A 438 18.15 4.73 -6.78
N ASN A 439 17.24 4.06 -7.47
CA ASN A 439 16.52 4.57 -8.63
C ASN A 439 15.04 4.89 -8.32
N TYR A 440 14.63 4.70 -7.07
CA TYR A 440 13.29 4.99 -6.58
C TYR A 440 12.81 6.38 -7.03
N HIS A 441 11.58 6.49 -7.53
CA HIS A 441 10.95 7.73 -8.01
C HIS A 441 11.75 8.49 -9.06
N SER A 442 12.46 7.79 -9.95
CA SER A 442 13.29 8.41 -10.98
C SER A 442 13.12 7.77 -12.35
N ALA A 443 13.61 8.45 -13.38
CA ALA A 443 13.65 7.88 -14.74
C ALA A 443 14.55 6.63 -14.87
N ALA A 444 15.35 6.32 -13.85
CA ALA A 444 16.20 5.13 -13.82
C ALA A 444 15.48 3.92 -13.20
N ASP A 445 14.28 4.07 -12.64
CA ASP A 445 13.41 2.95 -12.27
C ASP A 445 12.76 2.34 -13.51
N ASN A 446 13.59 1.74 -14.35
CA ASN A 446 13.25 1.09 -15.60
C ASN A 446 13.54 -0.42 -15.53
N ILE A 447 13.40 -1.13 -16.64
CA ILE A 447 13.55 -2.60 -16.68
C ILE A 447 14.94 -3.07 -16.21
N ASP A 448 16.00 -2.24 -16.34
CA ASP A 448 17.34 -2.56 -15.87
C ASP A 448 17.47 -2.42 -14.34
N ASN A 449 16.47 -1.83 -13.66
CA ASN A 449 16.41 -1.68 -12.20
C ASN A 449 15.93 -2.96 -11.50
N ILE A 450 15.35 -3.91 -12.22
CA ILE A 450 14.76 -5.12 -11.65
C ILE A 450 15.84 -6.13 -11.21
N ASN A 451 15.82 -6.47 -9.93
CA ASN A 451 16.60 -7.59 -9.40
C ASN A 451 15.81 -8.89 -9.54
N GLN A 452 16.17 -9.70 -10.55
CA GLN A 452 15.47 -10.95 -10.84
C GLN A 452 15.64 -12.03 -9.74
N GLU A 453 16.66 -11.94 -8.90
CA GLU A 453 16.82 -12.85 -7.75
C GLU A 453 15.79 -12.50 -6.67
N ALA A 454 15.67 -11.23 -6.30
CA ALA A 454 14.64 -10.74 -5.38
C ALA A 454 13.25 -11.09 -5.90
N LEU A 455 12.96 -10.77 -7.18
CA LEU A 455 11.70 -11.09 -7.83
C LEU A 455 11.37 -12.58 -7.78
N GLY A 456 12.36 -13.45 -7.98
CA GLY A 456 12.19 -14.92 -7.91
C GLY A 456 11.89 -15.42 -6.50
N ILE A 457 12.43 -14.78 -5.46
CA ILE A 457 12.16 -15.13 -4.06
C ILE A 457 10.76 -14.67 -3.67
N THR A 458 10.43 -13.39 -3.92
CA THR A 458 9.16 -12.79 -3.50
C THR A 458 7.96 -13.35 -4.27
N SER A 459 8.08 -13.53 -5.60
CA SER A 459 7.00 -14.06 -6.41
C SER A 459 6.59 -15.48 -6.02
N LYS A 460 7.54 -16.32 -5.62
CA LYS A 460 7.23 -17.66 -5.11
C LYS A 460 6.55 -17.63 -3.75
N ALA A 461 6.96 -16.72 -2.86
CA ALA A 461 6.28 -16.52 -1.59
C ALA A 461 4.84 -16.03 -1.79
N ILE A 462 4.65 -15.04 -2.65
CA ILE A 462 3.34 -14.50 -3.03
C ILE A 462 2.43 -15.61 -3.56
N ALA A 463 2.92 -16.38 -4.53
CA ALA A 463 2.14 -17.47 -5.12
C ALA A 463 1.82 -18.58 -4.10
N PHE A 464 2.80 -18.99 -3.27
CA PHE A 464 2.60 -20.01 -2.25
C PHE A 464 1.54 -19.61 -1.22
N VAL A 465 1.65 -18.39 -0.67
CA VAL A 465 0.70 -17.89 0.34
C VAL A 465 -0.68 -17.68 -0.28
N THR A 466 -0.75 -17.16 -1.51
CA THR A 466 -2.00 -17.04 -2.26
C THR A 466 -2.71 -18.40 -2.39
N ALA A 467 -2.00 -19.44 -2.86
CA ALA A 467 -2.58 -20.78 -3.00
C ALA A 467 -2.97 -21.38 -1.65
N SER A 468 -2.17 -21.15 -0.60
CA SER A 468 -2.48 -21.65 0.74
C SER A 468 -3.78 -21.06 1.27
N PHE A 469 -3.96 -19.76 1.20
CA PHE A 469 -5.19 -19.10 1.66
C PHE A 469 -6.37 -19.29 0.70
N ALA A 470 -6.13 -19.46 -0.59
CA ALA A 470 -7.17 -19.83 -1.53
C ALA A 470 -7.80 -21.19 -1.20
N GLU A 471 -7.09 -22.06 -0.46
CA GLU A 471 -7.62 -23.35 0.01
C GLU A 471 -8.09 -23.32 1.48
N ASP A 472 -7.40 -22.60 2.38
CA ASP A 472 -7.69 -22.64 3.82
C ASP A 472 -7.31 -21.32 4.53
N THR A 473 -8.31 -20.59 5.03
CA THR A 473 -8.15 -19.36 5.83
C THR A 473 -8.35 -19.60 7.33
N SER A 474 -8.39 -20.86 7.77
CA SER A 474 -8.73 -21.20 9.18
C SER A 474 -7.79 -20.58 10.22
N ALA A 475 -6.52 -20.31 9.87
CA ALA A 475 -5.59 -19.61 10.75
C ALA A 475 -6.01 -18.15 10.99
N ILE A 476 -6.41 -17.45 9.92
CA ILE A 476 -6.95 -16.08 9.98
C ILE A 476 -8.24 -16.05 10.81
N ASP A 477 -9.15 -17.00 10.55
CA ASP A 477 -10.42 -17.09 11.28
C ASP A 477 -10.24 -17.38 12.76
N ALA A 478 -9.25 -18.20 13.12
CA ALA A 478 -8.92 -18.50 14.51
C ALA A 478 -8.37 -17.28 15.26
N GLU A 479 -7.63 -16.42 14.60
CA GLU A 479 -7.15 -15.17 15.17
C GLU A 479 -8.28 -14.14 15.31
N LYS A 480 -9.14 -13.99 14.30
CA LYS A 480 -10.34 -13.14 14.35
C LYS A 480 -11.33 -13.56 15.44
N ASN A 481 -11.42 -14.87 15.70
CA ASN A 481 -12.37 -15.46 16.65
C ASN A 481 -11.64 -16.39 17.63
N PRO A 482 -10.80 -15.86 18.54
CA PRO A 482 -10.09 -16.69 19.50
C PRO A 482 -11.13 -17.45 20.34
N SER A 483 -11.14 -18.78 20.21
CA SER A 483 -12.02 -19.61 21.04
C SER A 483 -11.66 -19.38 22.51
N VAL A 484 -12.65 -18.94 23.31
CA VAL A 484 -12.47 -18.87 24.78
C VAL A 484 -12.08 -20.29 25.22
N PRO A 485 -10.93 -20.50 25.87
CA PRO A 485 -10.54 -21.82 26.32
C PRO A 485 -11.68 -22.42 27.15
N GLU A 486 -12.20 -23.59 26.76
CA GLU A 486 -13.17 -24.29 27.60
C GLU A 486 -12.61 -24.38 29.01
N PRO A 487 -13.35 -23.97 30.04
CA PRO A 487 -12.85 -24.05 31.41
C PRO A 487 -12.42 -25.50 31.65
N SER A 488 -11.13 -25.69 31.91
CA SER A 488 -10.53 -27.00 32.18
C SER A 488 -11.45 -27.77 33.12
N PRO A 489 -11.89 -29.00 32.82
CA PRO A 489 -12.84 -29.71 33.65
C PRO A 489 -12.30 -29.70 35.09
N THR A 490 -13.08 -29.09 35.98
CA THR A 490 -12.75 -29.07 37.42
C THR A 490 -12.48 -30.51 37.83
N PRO A 491 -11.32 -30.84 38.39
CA PRO A 491 -11.03 -32.21 38.75
C PRO A 491 -12.11 -32.70 39.69
N THR A 492 -12.88 -33.69 39.23
CA THR A 492 -13.87 -34.37 40.04
C THR A 492 -13.10 -34.98 41.22
N VAL A 493 -13.17 -34.38 42.38
CA VAL A 493 -12.64 -34.97 43.60
C VAL A 493 -13.39 -36.26 43.88
N THR A 494 -12.78 -37.37 43.55
CA THR A 494 -13.25 -38.69 43.98
C THR A 494 -13.27 -38.67 45.50
N PRO A 495 -14.39 -38.99 46.18
CA PRO A 495 -14.43 -38.99 47.64
C PRO A 495 -13.46 -40.04 48.14
N THR A 496 -12.38 -39.57 48.75
CA THR A 496 -11.45 -40.42 49.49
C THR A 496 -12.17 -40.96 50.72
N ALA A 497 -12.27 -42.28 50.82
CA ALA A 497 -12.84 -42.95 51.96
C ALA A 497 -12.19 -42.47 53.27
N ALA A 498 -13.00 -42.18 54.27
CA ALA A 498 -12.57 -41.71 55.59
C ALA A 498 -11.65 -42.73 56.27
N PRO A 499 -10.54 -42.31 56.88
CA PRO A 499 -9.71 -43.20 57.72
C PRO A 499 -10.41 -43.52 59.05
N PRO A 500 -10.15 -44.69 59.65
CA PRO A 500 -10.78 -45.13 60.87
C PRO A 500 -10.35 -44.28 62.06
N VAL A 501 -11.30 -44.01 62.94
CA VAL A 501 -11.19 -43.22 64.18
C VAL A 501 -10.38 -44.01 65.21
N GLU A 502 -9.29 -43.49 65.72
CA GLU A 502 -8.61 -43.94 66.94
C GLU A 502 -8.71 -42.91 68.06
N PRO A 503 -8.72 -43.34 69.34
CA PRO A 503 -9.34 -42.55 70.42
C PRO A 503 -8.43 -41.51 71.04
N THR A 504 -9.08 -40.46 71.48
CA THR A 504 -8.67 -39.29 72.24
C THR A 504 -7.85 -39.57 73.47
N ILE A 505 -6.71 -38.84 73.72
CA ILE A 505 -6.15 -38.53 75.03
C ILE A 505 -5.97 -37.02 75.15
N ALA A 506 -6.48 -36.44 76.20
CA ALA A 506 -6.55 -35.03 76.53
C ALA A 506 -5.27 -34.48 77.20
N PRO A 507 -5.18 -33.22 77.62
CA PRO A 507 -4.17 -32.25 77.24
C PRO A 507 -3.11 -31.95 78.27
N THR A 508 -2.02 -31.34 77.88
CA THR A 508 -1.07 -30.67 78.84
C THR A 508 -0.63 -29.34 78.29
N THR A 509 -0.68 -28.39 79.18
CA THR A 509 -0.45 -26.96 79.22
C THR A 509 0.89 -26.43 78.68
N GLU A 510 0.81 -25.29 77.99
CA GLU A 510 1.62 -24.04 77.92
C GLU A 510 3.08 -23.99 78.43
N PRO A 511 3.96 -23.04 77.95
CA PRO A 511 3.67 -21.61 77.83
C PRO A 511 4.38 -20.82 76.70
N THR A 512 3.69 -19.79 76.27
CA THR A 512 4.08 -18.38 75.92
C THR A 512 5.53 -18.02 75.57
N SER A 513 5.67 -17.38 74.37
CA SER A 513 6.52 -16.18 74.23
C SER A 513 6.06 -15.34 73.00
N THR A 514 5.86 -14.07 73.26
CA THR A 514 5.44 -12.94 72.47
C THR A 514 6.65 -12.26 71.78
N PRO A 515 6.50 -11.18 71.03
CA PRO A 515 6.59 -11.10 69.56
C PRO A 515 7.74 -10.23 69.07
N THR A 516 8.04 -10.24 67.78
CA THR A 516 8.84 -9.15 67.20
C THR A 516 8.27 -8.75 65.85
N ALA A 517 8.21 -7.46 65.66
CA ALA A 517 7.45 -6.67 64.71
C ALA A 517 7.84 -6.84 63.21
N ALA A 518 6.85 -6.57 62.36
CA ALA A 518 6.90 -6.40 60.93
C ALA A 518 7.63 -5.14 60.45
N PRO A 519 7.91 -5.02 59.16
CA PRO A 519 7.61 -3.75 58.50
C PRO A 519 6.60 -3.88 57.38
N THR A 520 5.79 -2.87 57.36
CA THR A 520 4.69 -2.50 56.50
C THR A 520 5.12 -2.24 55.06
N THR A 521 4.43 -2.80 54.07
CA THR A 521 4.40 -2.28 52.70
C THR A 521 2.99 -1.83 52.37
N ALA A 522 2.92 -0.63 51.80
CA ALA A 522 1.69 0.06 51.44
C ALA A 522 1.00 -0.56 50.21
N PRO A 523 -0.30 -0.39 50.03
CA PRO A 523 -1.08 -0.99 48.94
C PRO A 523 -1.03 -0.15 47.65
N VAL A 524 -0.96 -0.84 46.51
CA VAL A 524 -1.15 -0.31 45.16
C VAL A 524 -2.66 -0.22 44.89
N PRO A 525 -3.18 0.86 44.34
CA PRO A 525 -4.61 0.97 44.01
C PRO A 525 -4.96 0.22 42.75
N SER A 526 -5.98 -0.63 42.83
CA SER A 526 -6.64 -1.28 41.67
C SER A 526 -7.43 -0.24 40.87
N GLY A 527 -7.09 -0.09 39.61
CA GLY A 527 -7.89 0.64 38.63
C GLY A 527 -9.04 -0.24 38.14
N THR A 528 -10.24 0.30 38.20
CA THR A 528 -11.48 -0.28 37.64
C THR A 528 -11.52 -0.15 36.13
N PRO A 529 -12.06 -1.13 35.37
CA PRO A 529 -12.20 -1.01 33.92
C PRO A 529 -13.30 -0.01 33.58
N SER A 530 -12.97 0.92 32.70
CA SER A 530 -13.90 1.89 32.11
C SER A 530 -14.63 1.24 30.96
N THR A 531 -15.95 1.22 31.02
CA THR A 531 -16.85 0.80 29.94
C THR A 531 -16.82 1.84 28.83
N VAL A 532 -16.43 1.43 27.63
CA VAL A 532 -16.49 2.23 26.42
C VAL A 532 -17.94 2.29 25.93
N ALA A 533 -18.47 3.51 25.76
CA ALA A 533 -19.76 3.76 25.16
C ALA A 533 -19.67 3.74 23.62
N PRO A 534 -20.72 3.33 22.88
CA PRO A 534 -20.67 3.30 21.42
C PRO A 534 -20.60 4.71 20.82
N ARG A 535 -19.73 4.87 19.84
CA ARG A 535 -19.49 6.11 19.08
C ARG A 535 -20.59 6.32 18.04
N PRO A 536 -21.10 7.53 17.80
CA PRO A 536 -22.01 7.80 16.69
C PRO A 536 -21.20 7.88 15.39
N GLY A 537 -21.73 7.28 14.34
CA GLY A 537 -21.13 7.30 13.00
C GLY A 537 -21.08 8.72 12.42
N GLY A 538 -20.01 9.00 11.67
CA GLY A 538 -19.72 10.25 10.98
C GLY A 538 -18.38 10.82 11.44
N GLY A 539 -17.30 10.06 11.29
CA GLY A 539 -15.95 10.53 11.57
C GLY A 539 -15.26 10.95 10.27
N THR A 540 -14.82 12.17 10.22
CA THR A 540 -13.80 12.64 9.30
C THR A 540 -12.59 11.70 9.36
N ARG A 541 -12.16 11.29 8.18
CA ARG A 541 -10.98 10.49 7.87
C ARG A 541 -9.77 10.90 8.72
N PRO A 542 -9.01 9.99 9.33
CA PRO A 542 -7.70 10.34 9.85
C PRO A 542 -6.80 10.81 8.69
N PRO A 543 -5.99 11.85 8.87
CA PRO A 543 -5.06 12.28 7.85
C PRO A 543 -4.02 11.19 7.57
N LEU A 544 -3.73 10.99 6.28
CA LEU A 544 -2.77 10.05 5.75
C LEU A 544 -1.37 10.30 6.32
N ALA A 545 -0.68 9.24 6.70
CA ALA A 545 0.75 9.27 6.87
C ALA A 545 1.43 9.66 5.55
N SER A 546 2.56 10.39 5.61
CA SER A 546 3.20 10.92 4.42
C SER A 546 3.65 9.79 3.49
N THR A 547 3.00 9.64 2.35
CA THR A 547 3.59 8.94 1.22
C THR A 547 4.64 9.85 0.62
N GLY A 548 5.89 9.42 0.61
CA GLY A 548 6.97 10.23 0.06
C GLY A 548 6.96 10.19 -1.45
N ALA A 549 6.20 11.07 -2.09
CA ALA A 549 6.43 11.35 -3.50
C ALA A 549 7.65 12.25 -3.61
N ASP A 550 8.77 11.71 -4.06
CA ASP A 550 9.99 12.47 -4.26
C ASP A 550 9.90 13.23 -5.61
N ILE A 551 9.34 14.44 -5.59
CA ILE A 551 9.40 15.34 -6.75
C ILE A 551 10.74 16.10 -6.72
N GLY A 552 11.83 15.34 -6.69
CA GLY A 552 13.18 15.85 -6.94
C GLY A 552 13.38 16.09 -8.43
N LEU A 553 12.85 17.18 -8.97
CA LEU A 553 13.26 17.65 -10.29
C LEU A 553 14.75 18.03 -10.26
N PRO A 554 15.60 17.39 -11.07
CA PRO A 554 16.90 17.95 -11.36
C PRO A 554 16.71 19.14 -12.31
N LEU A 555 16.39 20.31 -11.76
CA LEU A 555 16.47 21.58 -12.45
C LEU A 555 17.95 21.90 -12.72
N GLY A 556 18.51 21.35 -13.80
CA GLY A 556 19.89 21.68 -14.15
C GLY A 556 20.35 21.30 -15.54
N ILE A 557 19.81 20.30 -16.20
CA ILE A 557 20.35 19.80 -17.47
C ILE A 557 19.35 19.78 -18.64
N GLY A 558 18.04 19.73 -18.38
CA GLY A 558 17.02 19.69 -19.45
C GLY A 558 16.90 20.97 -20.29
N GLY A 559 17.14 22.14 -19.72
CA GLY A 559 17.06 23.43 -20.42
C GLY A 559 18.10 23.63 -21.52
N LEU A 560 19.25 22.98 -21.44
CA LEU A 560 20.33 23.10 -22.43
C LEU A 560 20.15 22.16 -23.64
N LEU A 561 19.42 21.06 -23.52
CA LEU A 561 19.19 20.13 -24.63
C LEU A 561 18.02 20.58 -25.53
N ILE A 562 16.99 21.25 -25.00
CA ILE A 562 15.89 21.80 -25.81
C ILE A 562 16.38 22.98 -26.66
N ALA A 563 17.27 23.84 -26.14
CA ALA A 563 17.87 24.91 -26.93
C ALA A 563 18.83 24.38 -28.01
N GLY A 564 19.51 23.25 -27.77
CA GLY A 564 20.37 22.56 -28.73
C GLY A 564 19.57 21.86 -29.86
N GLY A 565 18.45 21.25 -29.54
CA GLY A 565 17.57 20.55 -30.50
C GLY A 565 16.90 21.50 -31.51
N LEU A 566 16.37 22.61 -31.04
CA LEU A 566 15.76 23.63 -31.91
C LEU A 566 16.81 24.35 -32.80
N GLY A 567 18.01 24.59 -32.30
CA GLY A 567 19.10 25.14 -33.10
C GLY A 567 19.59 24.19 -34.20
N GLY A 568 19.62 22.88 -33.92
CA GLY A 568 20.00 21.84 -34.88
C GLY A 568 18.98 21.68 -36.02
N LEU A 569 17.67 21.73 -35.70
CA LEU A 569 16.61 21.67 -36.71
C LEU A 569 16.60 22.90 -37.63
N LEU A 570 16.88 24.11 -37.09
CA LEU A 570 16.92 25.33 -37.88
C LEU A 570 18.14 25.34 -38.85
N LEU A 571 19.29 24.84 -38.41
CA LEU A 571 20.46 24.69 -39.24
C LEU A 571 20.33 23.62 -40.34
N ALA A 572 19.62 22.53 -40.04
CA ALA A 572 19.34 21.48 -41.01
C ALA A 572 18.36 21.94 -42.11
N THR A 573 17.33 22.72 -41.75
CA THR A 573 16.36 23.27 -42.69
C THR A 573 16.96 24.38 -43.57
N LEU A 574 17.90 25.19 -43.04
CA LEU A 574 18.60 26.21 -43.78
C LEU A 574 19.64 25.61 -44.77
N ARG A 575 20.26 24.49 -44.41
CA ARG A 575 21.17 23.76 -45.32
C ARG A 575 20.41 23.07 -46.45
N ARG A 576 19.21 22.50 -46.19
CA ARG A 576 18.36 21.89 -47.23
C ARG A 576 17.85 22.90 -48.24
N ARG A 577 17.44 24.10 -47.82
CA ARG A 577 17.01 25.19 -48.70
C ARG A 577 18.14 25.80 -49.53
N ARG A 578 19.42 25.63 -49.14
CA ARG A 578 20.59 26.06 -49.91
C ARG A 578 21.01 25.04 -50.96
N ALA A 579 20.75 23.74 -50.74
CA ALA A 579 21.01 22.66 -51.72
C ALA A 579 19.97 22.60 -52.85
N GLU A 580 18.77 23.15 -52.63
CA GLU A 580 17.69 23.21 -53.67
C GLU A 580 17.76 24.47 -54.56
N ARG A 581 18.77 25.36 -54.34
CA ARG A 581 19.00 26.60 -55.11
C ARG A 581 20.36 26.67 -55.79
N SER A 582 21.11 25.56 -55.87
CA SER A 582 22.35 25.46 -56.65
C SER A 582 22.18 24.47 -57.82
#